data_5510f4d92df4fdfba5339ca97567cbcc
#
_entry.id   5510f4d92df4fdfba5339ca97567cbcc
#
_cell.length_a   1.000
_cell.length_b   1.000
_cell.length_c   1.000
_cell.angle_alpha   90.00
_cell.angle_beta   90.00
_cell.angle_gamma   90.00
#
_symmetry.space_group_name_H-M   'P 1'
#
loop_
_entity.id
_entity.type
_entity.pdbx_description
1 polymer ?
#
loop_
_entity_poly.entity_id
_entity_poly.type
_entity_poly.pdbx_seq_one_letter_code
_entity_poly.pdbx_strand_id
1 'polypeptide(L)'
;MQINDYFKTIEDPRIDRHKLHSLDTIFSLTVVAVICGIKSWEQIEFFGKLRQKELSAIIDFSNGVPSHDTIERVYSMINPAAFHACFITWTQALQHCKNDLIAIDGKVARKSYDTYTNKEALYLVNAWACKNKLVLGQFKTAGKGHELAGIKNLIEILDIKGSIVSTDALGCQTEIASMIIDKGADYILAVKDNQEHLRKDITSSFAVLKSKDTFEQTEKNSGRIESRRCSIITNLKMIETKEQWKEIKSIIQIESKRTIAGQEQEQTRYYISSLNKSAEEMNTLIRSHWNVENNLHWILDVNFDEDKSRKRKGYTAENFALTNKIVINLLNKEQSSKLSMTHKKLRANYDLESIAS
;
A
#
# COMPACT_ATOMS: atom_id res chain seq x y z
N MET A 1 -11.53 9.77 -18.20
CA MET A 1 -10.57 8.85 -18.80
C MET A 1 -10.75 7.51 -18.12
N GLN A 2 -11.13 6.47 -18.88
CA GLN A 2 -11.44 5.16 -18.32
C GLN A 2 -10.14 4.42 -17.95
N ILE A 3 -10.17 3.54 -16.95
CA ILE A 3 -9.00 2.77 -16.51
C ILE A 3 -8.34 2.01 -17.66
N ASN A 4 -9.14 1.47 -18.58
CA ASN A 4 -8.66 0.73 -19.75
C ASN A 4 -7.72 1.55 -20.64
N ASP A 5 -7.88 2.88 -20.70
CA ASP A 5 -7.01 3.73 -21.53
C ASP A 5 -5.55 3.70 -21.08
N TYR A 6 -5.30 3.51 -19.78
CA TYR A 6 -3.95 3.38 -19.24
C TYR A 6 -3.33 2.00 -19.49
N PHE A 7 -4.15 0.95 -19.57
CA PHE A 7 -3.67 -0.43 -19.70
C PHE A 7 -3.61 -0.92 -21.14
N LYS A 8 -4.14 -0.15 -22.12
CA LYS A 8 -4.03 -0.45 -23.57
C LYS A 8 -2.59 -0.47 -24.09
N THR A 9 -1.66 0.17 -23.36
CA THR A 9 -0.23 0.22 -23.74
C THR A 9 0.55 -1.02 -23.35
N ILE A 10 -0.06 -1.95 -22.60
CA ILE A 10 0.58 -3.21 -22.25
C ILE A 10 0.65 -4.07 -23.51
N GLU A 11 1.88 -4.44 -23.87
CA GLU A 11 2.09 -5.38 -24.97
C GLU A 11 1.51 -6.76 -24.63
N ASP A 12 0.72 -7.29 -25.56
CA ASP A 12 0.16 -8.64 -25.40
C ASP A 12 1.27 -9.69 -25.54
N PRO A 13 1.64 -10.42 -24.47
CA PRO A 13 2.79 -11.32 -24.49
C PRO A 13 2.56 -12.60 -25.31
N ARG A 14 1.36 -12.79 -25.86
CA ARG A 14 1.03 -13.95 -26.67
C ARG A 14 1.49 -13.78 -28.12
N ILE A 15 1.86 -14.88 -28.76
CA ILE A 15 2.12 -14.92 -30.19
C ILE A 15 0.82 -14.61 -30.95
N ASP A 16 0.89 -13.92 -32.09
CA ASP A 16 -0.29 -13.46 -32.86
C ASP A 16 -1.20 -14.57 -33.39
N ARG A 17 -0.72 -15.81 -33.43
CA ARG A 17 -1.53 -16.97 -33.80
C ARG A 17 -2.44 -17.35 -32.61
N HIS A 18 -3.77 -17.35 -32.87
CA HIS A 18 -4.80 -17.83 -31.90
C HIS A 18 -5.09 -16.89 -30.72
N LYS A 19 -4.98 -15.57 -30.88
CA LYS A 19 -5.48 -14.57 -29.91
C LYS A 19 -7.01 -14.43 -30.06
N LEU A 20 -7.78 -15.42 -29.58
CA LEU A 20 -9.23 -15.38 -29.69
C LEU A 20 -9.84 -14.22 -28.88
N HIS A 21 -9.32 -13.96 -27.68
CA HIS A 21 -9.76 -12.89 -26.80
C HIS A 21 -8.69 -11.80 -26.70
N SER A 22 -9.07 -10.54 -26.73
CA SER A 22 -8.14 -9.42 -26.53
C SER A 22 -7.59 -9.39 -25.11
N LEU A 23 -6.45 -8.73 -24.92
CA LEU A 23 -5.90 -8.50 -23.58
C LEU A 23 -6.86 -7.63 -22.74
N ASP A 24 -7.50 -6.65 -23.37
CA ASP A 24 -8.51 -5.79 -22.75
C ASP A 24 -9.71 -6.57 -22.22
N THR A 25 -10.25 -7.52 -23.00
CA THR A 25 -11.34 -8.41 -22.58
C THR A 25 -10.95 -9.21 -21.32
N ILE A 26 -9.74 -9.81 -21.33
CA ILE A 26 -9.24 -10.63 -20.21
C ILE A 26 -9.03 -9.78 -18.97
N PHE A 27 -8.43 -8.60 -19.12
CA PHE A 27 -8.17 -7.68 -18.03
C PHE A 27 -9.47 -7.13 -17.44
N SER A 28 -10.37 -6.60 -18.29
CA SER A 28 -11.67 -6.05 -17.86
C SER A 28 -12.52 -7.08 -17.14
N LEU A 29 -12.63 -8.29 -17.68
CA LEU A 29 -13.35 -9.39 -17.03
C LEU A 29 -12.75 -9.70 -15.65
N THR A 30 -11.42 -9.76 -15.55
CA THR A 30 -10.75 -10.06 -14.28
C THR A 30 -11.00 -8.97 -13.26
N VAL A 31 -10.84 -7.69 -13.64
CA VAL A 31 -11.08 -6.54 -12.74
C VAL A 31 -12.53 -6.52 -12.24
N VAL A 32 -13.51 -6.64 -13.14
CA VAL A 32 -14.93 -6.64 -12.77
C VAL A 32 -15.27 -7.83 -11.87
N ALA A 33 -14.78 -9.02 -12.19
CA ALA A 33 -14.98 -10.20 -11.35
C ALA A 33 -14.39 -9.99 -9.93
N VAL A 34 -13.19 -9.43 -9.82
CA VAL A 34 -12.56 -9.15 -8.52
C VAL A 34 -13.30 -8.05 -7.75
N ILE A 35 -13.85 -7.03 -8.41
CA ILE A 35 -14.76 -6.04 -7.82
C ILE A 35 -15.98 -6.76 -7.21
N CYS A 36 -16.56 -7.73 -7.91
CA CYS A 36 -17.69 -8.55 -7.45
C CYS A 36 -17.31 -9.61 -6.39
N GLY A 37 -16.06 -9.67 -5.95
CA GLY A 37 -15.63 -10.59 -4.89
C GLY A 37 -15.12 -11.94 -5.38
N ILE A 38 -15.01 -12.15 -6.67
CA ILE A 38 -14.51 -13.38 -7.29
C ILE A 38 -12.99 -13.45 -7.15
N LYS A 39 -12.41 -14.63 -6.89
CA LYS A 39 -11.00 -14.75 -6.48
C LYS A 39 -10.19 -15.81 -7.25
N SER A 40 -10.82 -16.87 -7.81
CA SER A 40 -10.11 -17.91 -8.57
C SER A 40 -10.35 -17.78 -10.08
N TRP A 41 -9.45 -18.35 -10.87
CA TRP A 41 -9.56 -18.29 -12.33
C TRP A 41 -10.82 -18.98 -12.85
N GLU A 42 -11.17 -20.13 -12.29
CA GLU A 42 -12.37 -20.90 -12.62
C GLU A 42 -13.65 -20.11 -12.27
N GLN A 43 -13.63 -19.43 -11.13
CA GLN A 43 -14.76 -18.58 -10.73
C GLN A 43 -14.90 -17.36 -11.64
N ILE A 44 -13.79 -16.77 -12.14
CA ILE A 44 -13.83 -15.65 -13.09
C ILE A 44 -14.45 -16.09 -14.42
N GLU A 45 -14.05 -17.23 -14.97
CA GLU A 45 -14.66 -17.81 -16.16
C GLU A 45 -16.16 -18.07 -15.93
N PHE A 46 -16.51 -18.73 -14.83
CA PHE A 46 -17.91 -19.04 -14.50
C PHE A 46 -18.75 -17.77 -14.35
N PHE A 47 -18.24 -16.75 -13.66
CA PHE A 47 -18.89 -15.44 -13.52
C PHE A 47 -19.12 -14.78 -14.89
N GLY A 48 -18.10 -14.77 -15.74
CA GLY A 48 -18.20 -14.21 -17.08
C GLY A 48 -19.29 -14.91 -17.92
N LYS A 49 -19.36 -16.25 -17.87
CA LYS A 49 -20.39 -17.02 -18.58
C LYS A 49 -21.80 -16.76 -18.01
N LEU A 50 -21.93 -16.73 -16.69
CA LEU A 50 -23.21 -16.52 -16.01
C LEU A 50 -23.78 -15.12 -16.30
N ARG A 51 -22.91 -14.10 -16.33
CA ARG A 51 -23.28 -12.69 -16.49
C ARG A 51 -22.93 -12.12 -17.86
N GLN A 52 -22.67 -12.98 -18.86
CA GLN A 52 -22.20 -12.55 -20.19
C GLN A 52 -23.08 -11.48 -20.80
N LYS A 53 -24.40 -11.63 -20.74
CA LYS A 53 -25.36 -10.68 -21.32
C LYS A 53 -25.24 -9.28 -20.72
N GLU A 54 -25.14 -9.19 -19.40
CA GLU A 54 -25.02 -7.94 -18.66
C GLU A 54 -23.64 -7.29 -18.89
N LEU A 55 -22.60 -8.10 -18.81
CA LEU A 55 -21.21 -7.66 -18.99
C LEU A 55 -20.91 -7.24 -20.43
N SER A 56 -21.66 -7.73 -21.43
CA SER A 56 -21.47 -7.35 -22.84
C SER A 56 -21.73 -5.84 -23.10
N ALA A 57 -22.35 -5.14 -22.16
CA ALA A 57 -22.48 -3.68 -22.23
C ALA A 57 -21.13 -2.94 -22.03
N ILE A 58 -20.17 -3.56 -21.36
CA ILE A 58 -18.89 -2.95 -20.97
C ILE A 58 -17.65 -3.76 -21.40
N ILE A 59 -17.80 -5.04 -21.77
CA ILE A 59 -16.72 -5.94 -22.17
C ILE A 59 -17.08 -6.56 -23.52
N ASP A 60 -16.13 -6.55 -24.46
CA ASP A 60 -16.30 -7.22 -25.74
C ASP A 60 -16.18 -8.75 -25.59
N PHE A 61 -17.29 -9.45 -25.73
CA PHE A 61 -17.38 -10.91 -25.78
C PHE A 61 -17.74 -11.46 -27.17
N SER A 62 -17.38 -10.77 -28.25
CA SER A 62 -17.63 -11.22 -29.64
C SER A 62 -17.10 -12.64 -29.91
N ASN A 63 -16.04 -13.03 -29.23
CA ASN A 63 -15.45 -14.37 -29.29
C ASN A 63 -15.82 -15.25 -28.06
N GLY A 64 -16.88 -14.90 -27.33
CA GLY A 64 -17.28 -15.57 -26.09
C GLY A 64 -16.42 -15.17 -24.88
N VAL A 65 -16.57 -15.90 -23.76
CA VAL A 65 -15.87 -15.65 -22.51
C VAL A 65 -14.55 -16.44 -22.48
N PRO A 66 -13.41 -15.81 -22.15
CA PRO A 66 -12.13 -16.50 -22.05
C PRO A 66 -12.17 -17.58 -20.94
N SER A 67 -11.58 -18.76 -21.23
CA SER A 67 -11.45 -19.85 -20.26
C SER A 67 -10.47 -19.47 -19.14
N HIS A 68 -10.63 -20.10 -17.97
CA HIS A 68 -9.74 -19.93 -16.83
C HIS A 68 -8.26 -20.18 -17.18
N ASP A 69 -7.97 -21.20 -18.00
CA ASP A 69 -6.61 -21.48 -18.49
C ASP A 69 -6.06 -20.32 -19.34
N THR A 70 -6.91 -19.71 -20.18
CA THR A 70 -6.50 -18.55 -20.99
C THR A 70 -6.19 -17.36 -20.10
N ILE A 71 -7.05 -17.07 -19.11
CA ILE A 71 -6.85 -15.97 -18.16
C ILE A 71 -5.55 -16.20 -17.37
N GLU A 72 -5.36 -17.39 -16.78
CA GLU A 72 -4.15 -17.70 -16.02
C GLU A 72 -2.89 -17.61 -16.88
N ARG A 73 -2.92 -18.18 -18.10
CA ARG A 73 -1.78 -18.14 -19.02
C ARG A 73 -1.38 -16.70 -19.35
N VAL A 74 -2.33 -15.82 -19.64
CA VAL A 74 -2.06 -14.41 -19.94
C VAL A 74 -1.45 -13.74 -18.72
N TYR A 75 -2.07 -13.86 -17.54
CA TYR A 75 -1.54 -13.29 -16.29
C TYR A 75 -0.16 -13.83 -15.90
N SER A 76 0.17 -15.06 -16.33
CA SER A 76 1.49 -15.65 -16.09
C SER A 76 2.60 -15.07 -16.98
N MET A 77 2.22 -14.42 -18.07
CA MET A 77 3.14 -13.93 -19.12
C MET A 77 3.25 -12.40 -19.16
N ILE A 78 2.23 -11.64 -18.70
CA ILE A 78 2.29 -10.16 -18.65
C ILE A 78 3.55 -9.73 -17.91
N ASN A 79 4.32 -8.83 -18.52
CA ASN A 79 5.50 -8.25 -17.89
C ASN A 79 5.08 -7.40 -16.67
N PRO A 80 5.49 -7.77 -15.42
CA PRO A 80 5.07 -7.06 -14.23
C PRO A 80 5.54 -5.60 -14.18
N ALA A 81 6.71 -5.29 -14.75
CA ALA A 81 7.22 -3.93 -14.77
C ALA A 81 6.38 -3.02 -15.69
N ALA A 82 5.98 -3.51 -16.88
CA ALA A 82 5.10 -2.78 -17.78
C ALA A 82 3.71 -2.59 -17.15
N PHE A 83 3.15 -3.64 -16.52
CA PHE A 83 1.86 -3.56 -15.84
C PHE A 83 1.89 -2.56 -14.68
N HIS A 84 2.97 -2.57 -13.89
CA HIS A 84 3.18 -1.65 -12.80
C HIS A 84 3.37 -0.19 -13.29
N ALA A 85 4.07 0.04 -14.39
CA ALA A 85 4.21 1.38 -14.98
C ALA A 85 2.86 1.98 -15.38
N CYS A 86 1.97 1.18 -16.02
CA CYS A 86 0.60 1.60 -16.32
C CYS A 86 -0.18 1.93 -15.04
N PHE A 87 -0.04 1.11 -14.00
CA PHE A 87 -0.68 1.35 -12.70
C PHE A 87 -0.22 2.68 -12.08
N ILE A 88 1.09 2.97 -12.08
CA ILE A 88 1.62 4.23 -11.55
C ILE A 88 1.07 5.42 -12.34
N THR A 89 1.10 5.37 -13.67
CA THR A 89 0.57 6.45 -14.53
C THR A 89 -0.91 6.70 -14.23
N TRP A 90 -1.69 5.63 -14.06
CA TRP A 90 -3.11 5.74 -13.68
C TRP A 90 -3.27 6.34 -12.27
N THR A 91 -2.52 5.88 -11.28
CA THR A 91 -2.63 6.41 -9.92
C THR A 91 -2.19 7.87 -9.82
N GLN A 92 -1.17 8.28 -10.54
CA GLN A 92 -0.75 9.68 -10.64
C GLN A 92 -1.87 10.59 -11.18
N ALA A 93 -2.63 10.13 -12.17
CA ALA A 93 -3.79 10.88 -12.68
C ALA A 93 -4.95 10.96 -11.67
N LEU A 94 -5.05 10.01 -10.73
CA LEU A 94 -6.04 10.01 -9.64
C LEU A 94 -5.61 10.85 -8.43
N GLN A 95 -4.34 11.17 -8.35
CA GLN A 95 -3.71 11.68 -7.13
C GLN A 95 -3.80 13.20 -7.01
N HIS A 96 -4.23 13.67 -5.84
CA HIS A 96 -4.07 15.03 -5.38
C HIS A 96 -3.28 15.02 -4.07
N CYS A 97 -1.98 14.65 -4.15
CA CYS A 97 -1.18 14.29 -2.97
C CYS A 97 -0.57 15.44 -2.17
N LYS A 98 -0.87 16.68 -2.50
CA LYS A 98 -0.38 17.76 -1.64
C LYS A 98 -0.87 17.58 -0.20
N ASN A 99 0.08 17.51 0.74
CA ASN A 99 -0.15 17.32 2.17
C ASN A 99 -0.77 15.96 2.56
N ASP A 100 -0.59 14.90 1.76
CA ASP A 100 -0.92 13.53 2.17
C ASP A 100 0.27 12.85 2.85
N LEU A 101 -0.02 11.91 3.76
CA LEU A 101 0.96 10.98 4.29
C LEU A 101 1.03 9.75 3.38
N ILE A 102 2.19 9.50 2.81
CA ILE A 102 2.49 8.28 2.06
C ILE A 102 3.21 7.31 3.01
N ALA A 103 2.50 6.29 3.46
CA ALA A 103 3.07 5.22 4.27
C ALA A 103 3.66 4.15 3.34
N ILE A 104 4.94 3.83 3.53
CA ILE A 104 5.62 2.77 2.77
C ILE A 104 5.91 1.62 3.72
N ASP A 105 5.40 0.42 3.39
CA ASP A 105 5.54 -0.77 4.23
C ASP A 105 5.54 -2.06 3.41
N GLY A 106 6.16 -3.11 3.97
CA GLY A 106 6.31 -4.42 3.37
C GLY A 106 5.18 -5.39 3.72
N LYS A 107 4.78 -6.21 2.76
CA LYS A 107 3.80 -7.30 2.96
C LYS A 107 4.21 -8.56 2.23
N VAL A 108 4.06 -9.70 2.89
CA VAL A 108 4.24 -11.04 2.31
C VAL A 108 2.89 -11.60 1.86
N ALA A 109 2.79 -12.07 0.63
CA ALA A 109 1.68 -12.92 0.18
C ALA A 109 2.01 -14.37 0.53
N ARG A 110 1.64 -14.83 1.73
CA ARG A 110 2.20 -16.02 2.38
C ARG A 110 2.12 -17.32 1.57
N LYS A 111 1.03 -17.61 0.85
CA LYS A 111 0.86 -18.86 0.09
C LYS A 111 1.27 -18.79 -1.38
N SER A 112 1.92 -17.71 -1.80
CA SER A 112 2.44 -17.57 -3.16
C SER A 112 3.75 -18.32 -3.42
N TYR A 113 4.35 -18.94 -2.40
CA TYR A 113 5.53 -19.79 -2.54
C TYR A 113 5.22 -21.07 -3.35
N ASP A 114 6.22 -21.64 -3.98
CA ASP A 114 6.13 -22.90 -4.68
C ASP A 114 7.32 -23.79 -4.33
N THR A 115 7.04 -24.86 -3.60
CA THR A 115 8.07 -25.82 -3.16
C THR A 115 8.64 -26.65 -4.29
N TYR A 116 7.87 -26.87 -5.38
CA TYR A 116 8.34 -27.64 -6.52
C TYR A 116 9.40 -26.89 -7.34
N THR A 117 9.23 -25.60 -7.49
CA THR A 117 10.17 -24.73 -8.24
C THR A 117 11.11 -23.95 -7.34
N ASN A 118 11.15 -24.23 -6.02
CA ASN A 118 11.90 -23.44 -5.00
C ASN A 118 11.62 -21.92 -5.05
N LYS A 119 10.40 -21.53 -5.45
CA LYS A 119 9.99 -20.14 -5.50
C LYS A 119 9.56 -19.68 -4.10
N GLU A 120 10.21 -18.67 -3.58
CA GLU A 120 9.84 -18.03 -2.32
C GLU A 120 8.49 -17.32 -2.39
N ALA A 121 7.89 -17.07 -1.22
CA ALA A 121 6.68 -16.27 -1.14
C ALA A 121 6.93 -14.86 -1.67
N LEU A 122 5.95 -14.31 -2.40
CA LEU A 122 6.01 -12.97 -2.94
C LEU A 122 6.06 -11.95 -1.79
N TYR A 123 7.12 -11.17 -1.75
CA TYR A 123 7.28 -10.06 -0.83
C TYR A 123 7.14 -8.73 -1.58
N LEU A 124 6.20 -7.89 -1.15
CA LEU A 124 5.88 -6.62 -1.80
C LEU A 124 6.04 -5.47 -0.82
N VAL A 125 6.77 -4.44 -1.20
CA VAL A 125 6.73 -3.13 -0.54
C VAL A 125 5.65 -2.30 -1.23
N ASN A 126 4.79 -1.66 -0.46
CA ASN A 126 3.64 -0.89 -0.95
C ASN A 126 3.73 0.56 -0.50
N ALA A 127 3.32 1.48 -1.34
CA ALA A 127 3.14 2.89 -1.02
C ALA A 127 1.64 3.20 -0.94
N TRP A 128 1.18 3.68 0.21
CA TRP A 128 -0.21 3.97 0.54
C TRP A 128 -0.41 5.44 0.89
N ALA A 129 -1.23 6.15 0.11
CA ALA A 129 -1.66 7.52 0.40
C ALA A 129 -2.80 7.50 1.42
N CYS A 130 -2.51 7.88 2.65
CA CYS A 130 -3.41 7.66 3.80
C CYS A 130 -4.71 8.46 3.72
N LYS A 131 -4.64 9.73 3.31
CA LYS A 131 -5.79 10.63 3.18
C LYS A 131 -6.65 10.27 1.96
N ASN A 132 -5.99 10.05 0.82
CA ASN A 132 -6.67 9.69 -0.42
C ASN A 132 -7.14 8.23 -0.45
N LYS A 133 -6.66 7.38 0.45
CA LYS A 133 -6.92 5.94 0.51
C LYS A 133 -6.61 5.23 -0.81
N LEU A 134 -5.45 5.54 -1.39
CA LEU A 134 -4.98 4.98 -2.65
C LEU A 134 -3.66 4.23 -2.47
N VAL A 135 -3.55 3.08 -3.10
CA VAL A 135 -2.26 2.44 -3.34
C VAL A 135 -1.61 3.16 -4.51
N LEU A 136 -0.43 3.72 -4.30
CA LEU A 136 0.30 4.48 -5.32
C LEU A 136 1.23 3.60 -6.16
N GLY A 137 1.78 2.56 -5.54
CA GLY A 137 2.70 1.63 -6.19
C GLY A 137 3.01 0.44 -5.30
N GLN A 138 3.60 -0.57 -5.91
CA GLN A 138 4.17 -1.74 -5.23
C GLN A 138 5.54 -2.05 -5.82
N PHE A 139 6.42 -2.67 -5.05
CA PHE A 139 7.70 -3.17 -5.56
C PHE A 139 7.97 -4.56 -5.00
N LYS A 140 8.29 -5.50 -5.88
CA LYS A 140 8.67 -6.84 -5.48
C LYS A 140 10.12 -6.86 -5.02
N THR A 141 10.37 -7.38 -3.83
CA THR A 141 11.72 -7.58 -3.30
C THR A 141 12.15 -9.04 -3.39
N ALA A 142 13.44 -9.28 -3.25
CA ALA A 142 14.01 -10.63 -3.27
C ALA A 142 13.62 -11.50 -2.06
N GLY A 143 12.87 -10.93 -1.08
CA GLY A 143 12.44 -11.62 0.13
C GLY A 143 12.44 -10.69 1.34
N LYS A 144 12.18 -11.26 2.51
CA LYS A 144 12.25 -10.53 3.78
C LYS A 144 13.69 -10.03 4.03
N GLY A 145 13.84 -8.79 4.46
CA GLY A 145 15.14 -8.14 4.68
C GLY A 145 15.64 -7.33 3.47
N HIS A 146 14.96 -7.41 2.33
CA HIS A 146 15.29 -6.63 1.13
C HIS A 146 14.31 -5.44 0.90
N GLU A 147 13.53 -5.07 1.92
CA GLU A 147 12.53 -4.00 1.84
C GLU A 147 13.15 -2.64 1.51
N LEU A 148 14.39 -2.41 1.94
CA LEU A 148 15.09 -1.15 1.68
C LEU A 148 15.21 -0.83 0.18
N ALA A 149 15.51 -1.84 -0.65
CA ALA A 149 15.53 -1.68 -2.10
C ALA A 149 14.15 -1.30 -2.67
N GLY A 150 13.09 -1.90 -2.11
CA GLY A 150 11.71 -1.57 -2.49
C GLY A 150 11.31 -0.15 -2.10
N ILE A 151 11.69 0.30 -0.90
CA ILE A 151 11.45 1.67 -0.42
C ILE A 151 12.14 2.68 -1.36
N LYS A 152 13.43 2.48 -1.65
CA LYS A 152 14.20 3.36 -2.56
C LYS A 152 13.56 3.43 -3.93
N ASN A 153 13.22 2.28 -4.52
CA ASN A 153 12.60 2.23 -5.85
C ASN A 153 11.26 2.98 -5.87
N LEU A 154 10.39 2.76 -4.88
CA LEU A 154 9.10 3.47 -4.81
C LEU A 154 9.29 4.98 -4.67
N ILE A 155 10.23 5.43 -3.83
CA ILE A 155 10.55 6.86 -3.71
C ILE A 155 11.04 7.41 -5.06
N GLU A 156 11.84 6.66 -5.81
CA GLU A 156 12.38 7.09 -7.09
C GLU A 156 11.30 7.26 -8.16
N ILE A 157 10.38 6.31 -8.29
CA ILE A 157 9.41 6.28 -9.39
C ILE A 157 8.11 7.04 -9.12
N LEU A 158 7.75 7.28 -7.84
CA LEU A 158 6.52 7.97 -7.49
C LEU A 158 6.71 9.50 -7.49
N ASP A 159 5.64 10.21 -7.88
CA ASP A 159 5.55 11.65 -7.61
C ASP A 159 5.07 11.87 -6.17
N ILE A 160 6.04 12.19 -5.31
CA ILE A 160 5.81 12.42 -3.88
C ILE A 160 5.93 13.90 -3.48
N LYS A 161 6.10 14.80 -4.45
CA LYS A 161 6.30 16.23 -4.19
C LYS A 161 5.19 16.84 -3.34
N GLY A 162 5.58 17.52 -2.27
CA GLY A 162 4.66 18.16 -1.32
C GLY A 162 3.90 17.21 -0.41
N SER A 163 4.25 15.91 -0.38
CA SER A 163 3.73 14.92 0.55
C SER A 163 4.66 14.71 1.76
N ILE A 164 4.22 13.89 2.69
CA ILE A 164 5.01 13.43 3.83
C ILE A 164 5.19 11.92 3.65
N VAL A 165 6.43 11.44 3.62
CA VAL A 165 6.73 10.01 3.52
C VAL A 165 7.03 9.46 4.91
N SER A 166 6.40 8.35 5.27
CA SER A 166 6.69 7.61 6.49
C SER A 166 7.06 6.16 6.20
N THR A 167 8.06 5.66 6.89
CA THR A 167 8.49 4.28 6.84
C THR A 167 8.61 3.71 8.25
N ASP A 168 8.63 2.39 8.34
CA ASP A 168 9.09 1.70 9.56
C ASP A 168 10.59 1.96 9.82
N ALA A 169 11.14 1.36 10.89
CA ALA A 169 12.52 1.58 11.25
C ALA A 169 13.54 1.08 10.22
N LEU A 170 13.19 0.12 9.38
CA LEU A 170 14.09 -0.36 8.34
C LEU A 170 14.41 0.74 7.32
N GLY A 171 13.41 1.57 6.99
CA GLY A 171 13.57 2.73 6.11
C GLY A 171 14.20 3.96 6.78
N CYS A 172 14.55 3.90 8.08
CA CYS A 172 15.28 4.95 8.75
C CYS A 172 16.76 4.92 8.34
N GLN A 173 17.06 5.48 7.17
CA GLN A 173 18.40 5.57 6.57
C GLN A 173 18.63 6.98 6.05
N THR A 174 19.87 7.47 6.17
CA THR A 174 20.26 8.82 5.74
C THR A 174 20.02 9.02 4.24
N GLU A 175 20.29 8.00 3.44
CA GLU A 175 20.03 8.00 2.00
C GLU A 175 18.53 8.14 1.67
N ILE A 176 17.65 7.44 2.41
CA ILE A 176 16.20 7.54 2.24
C ILE A 176 15.72 8.96 2.59
N ALA A 177 16.19 9.52 3.70
CA ALA A 177 15.89 10.91 4.08
C ALA A 177 16.29 11.89 2.98
N SER A 178 17.50 11.72 2.42
CA SER A 178 17.98 12.54 1.31
C SER A 178 17.10 12.43 0.06
N MET A 179 16.79 11.20 -0.38
CA MET A 179 15.95 10.95 -1.55
C MET A 179 14.56 11.60 -1.43
N ILE A 180 13.95 11.54 -0.23
CA ILE A 180 12.63 12.14 0.03
C ILE A 180 12.70 13.66 -0.10
N ILE A 181 13.69 14.28 0.54
CA ILE A 181 13.90 15.75 0.48
C ILE A 181 14.22 16.21 -0.94
N ASP A 182 15.07 15.48 -1.68
CA ASP A 182 15.43 15.81 -3.05
C ASP A 182 14.25 15.79 -4.01
N LYS A 183 13.23 14.99 -3.70
CA LYS A 183 11.95 14.97 -4.42
C LYS A 183 10.95 16.03 -3.93
N GLY A 184 11.35 16.91 -3.02
CA GLY A 184 10.48 17.99 -2.51
C GLY A 184 9.37 17.49 -1.58
N ALA A 185 9.59 16.39 -0.88
CA ALA A 185 8.72 15.83 0.14
C ALA A 185 9.37 15.94 1.53
N ASP A 186 8.56 15.77 2.58
CA ASP A 186 9.01 15.68 3.96
C ASP A 186 9.00 14.23 4.45
N TYR A 187 9.70 13.95 5.56
CA TYR A 187 9.74 12.62 6.13
C TYR A 187 9.37 12.55 7.61
N ILE A 188 8.86 11.37 8.01
CA ILE A 188 8.76 10.90 9.40
C ILE A 188 9.30 9.48 9.44
N LEU A 189 10.48 9.27 10.03
CA LEU A 189 11.14 7.97 10.06
C LEU A 189 11.20 7.43 11.49
N ALA A 190 10.79 6.18 11.68
CA ALA A 190 10.84 5.52 12.98
C ALA A 190 12.28 5.10 13.32
N VAL A 191 12.75 5.42 14.53
CA VAL A 191 14.11 5.10 14.98
C VAL A 191 14.07 3.92 15.94
N LYS A 192 14.84 2.87 15.62
CA LYS A 192 15.03 1.69 16.45
C LYS A 192 16.53 1.32 16.55
N ASP A 193 16.80 0.09 16.93
CA ASP A 193 18.16 -0.40 17.19
C ASP A 193 19.08 -0.45 15.95
N ASN A 194 18.50 -0.42 14.73
CA ASN A 194 19.27 -0.26 13.50
C ASN A 194 19.97 1.10 13.39
N GLN A 195 19.58 2.08 14.22
CA GLN A 195 20.18 3.41 14.36
C GLN A 195 20.51 3.66 15.84
N GLU A 196 21.35 2.80 16.43
CA GLU A 196 21.61 2.77 17.88
C GLU A 196 22.14 4.11 18.42
N HIS A 197 23.11 4.73 17.76
CA HIS A 197 23.67 6.02 18.17
C HIS A 197 22.61 7.11 18.17
N LEU A 198 21.88 7.26 17.07
CA LEU A 198 20.79 8.22 16.96
C LEU A 198 19.72 7.98 18.02
N ARG A 199 19.37 6.74 18.28
CA ARG A 199 18.39 6.38 19.31
C ARG A 199 18.87 6.77 20.72
N LYS A 200 20.16 6.57 21.05
CA LYS A 200 20.76 6.99 22.32
C LYS A 200 20.72 8.51 22.47
N ASP A 201 21.10 9.24 21.43
CA ASP A 201 21.05 10.70 21.42
C ASP A 201 19.65 11.23 21.65
N ILE A 202 18.65 10.65 20.96
CA ILE A 202 17.23 11.01 21.13
C ILE A 202 16.78 10.74 22.56
N THR A 203 17.06 9.54 23.09
CA THR A 203 16.68 9.17 24.47
C THR A 203 17.29 10.13 25.49
N SER A 204 18.57 10.44 25.36
CA SER A 204 19.27 11.41 26.21
C SER A 204 18.71 12.82 26.10
N SER A 205 18.33 13.21 24.88
CA SER A 205 17.69 14.51 24.64
C SER A 205 16.37 14.64 25.40
N PHE A 206 15.51 13.62 25.37
CA PHE A 206 14.24 13.65 26.11
C PHE A 206 14.40 13.55 27.62
N ALA A 207 15.51 13.00 28.11
CA ALA A 207 15.82 12.97 29.55
C ALA A 207 16.27 14.32 30.09
N VAL A 208 16.93 15.16 29.29
CA VAL A 208 17.60 16.39 29.73
C VAL A 208 16.90 17.66 29.25
N LEU A 209 16.40 17.67 28.02
CA LEU A 209 15.83 18.86 27.38
C LEU A 209 14.33 18.97 27.63
N LYS A 210 13.84 20.18 27.82
CA LYS A 210 12.40 20.44 27.86
C LYS A 210 11.81 20.29 26.45
N SER A 211 10.74 19.50 26.33
CA SER A 211 9.97 19.40 25.09
C SER A 211 9.40 20.76 24.69
N LYS A 212 9.47 21.08 23.39
CA LYS A 212 8.87 22.28 22.81
C LYS A 212 7.36 22.26 22.95
N ASP A 213 6.77 21.07 22.72
CA ASP A 213 5.34 20.84 22.70
C ASP A 213 5.03 19.40 23.13
N THR A 214 3.87 19.19 23.74
CA THR A 214 3.40 17.89 24.19
C THR A 214 1.90 17.78 24.03
N PHE A 215 1.42 16.66 23.50
CA PHE A 215 0.01 16.36 23.31
C PHE A 215 -0.31 14.98 23.87
N GLU A 216 -1.43 14.89 24.62
CA GLU A 216 -1.92 13.62 25.18
C GLU A 216 -3.32 13.32 24.66
N GLN A 217 -3.57 12.06 24.34
CA GLN A 217 -4.86 11.57 23.89
C GLN A 217 -5.15 10.21 24.51
N THR A 218 -6.34 10.05 25.08
CA THR A 218 -6.82 8.76 25.57
C THR A 218 -8.04 8.33 24.78
N GLU A 219 -8.01 7.11 24.29
CA GLU A 219 -9.10 6.49 23.53
C GLU A 219 -9.57 5.21 24.19
N LYS A 220 -10.88 4.99 24.11
CA LYS A 220 -11.50 3.74 24.54
C LYS A 220 -12.15 3.07 23.34
N ASN A 221 -11.69 1.89 22.97
CA ASN A 221 -12.20 1.16 21.83
C ASN A 221 -12.27 -0.34 22.12
N SER A 222 -13.47 -0.94 21.97
CA SER A 222 -13.70 -2.38 22.08
C SER A 222 -13.10 -3.02 23.36
N GLY A 223 -13.30 -2.38 24.53
CA GLY A 223 -12.79 -2.87 25.82
C GLY A 223 -11.29 -2.60 26.08
N ARG A 224 -10.62 -1.92 25.20
CA ARG A 224 -9.22 -1.48 25.33
C ARG A 224 -9.17 0.01 25.59
N ILE A 225 -8.38 0.42 26.56
CA ILE A 225 -8.03 1.83 26.80
C ILE A 225 -6.60 2.03 26.33
N GLU A 226 -6.39 3.01 25.49
CA GLU A 226 -5.07 3.42 25.01
C GLU A 226 -4.85 4.90 25.28
N SER A 227 -3.85 5.22 26.09
CA SER A 227 -3.34 6.57 26.28
C SER A 227 -2.06 6.72 25.49
N ARG A 228 -1.93 7.85 24.78
CA ARG A 228 -0.74 8.20 23.98
C ARG A 228 -0.32 9.61 24.32
N ARG A 229 0.97 9.74 24.56
CA ARG A 229 1.64 11.03 24.73
C ARG A 229 2.66 11.22 23.62
N CYS A 230 2.55 12.33 22.90
CA CYS A 230 3.50 12.76 21.89
C CYS A 230 4.28 13.97 22.43
N SER A 231 5.61 13.89 22.43
CA SER A 231 6.48 14.97 22.82
C SER A 231 7.46 15.31 21.72
N ILE A 232 7.74 16.60 21.50
CA ILE A 232 8.60 17.08 20.40
C ILE A 232 9.73 17.93 20.95
N ILE A 233 10.95 17.71 20.46
CA ILE A 233 12.12 18.55 20.66
C ILE A 233 12.61 19.02 19.29
N THR A 234 12.85 20.33 19.16
CA THR A 234 13.45 20.99 17.98
C THR A 234 14.87 21.49 18.25
N ASN A 235 15.33 21.46 19.51
CA ASN A 235 16.71 21.71 19.85
C ASN A 235 17.55 20.45 19.66
N LEU A 236 18.19 20.33 18.50
CA LEU A 236 18.94 19.14 18.09
C LEU A 236 20.43 19.19 18.47
N LYS A 237 20.82 19.97 19.46
CA LYS A 237 22.24 20.12 19.87
C LYS A 237 22.86 18.83 20.39
N MET A 238 22.05 17.91 20.94
CA MET A 238 22.49 16.62 21.47
C MET A 238 22.48 15.52 20.43
N ILE A 239 22.05 15.77 19.19
CA ILE A 239 22.08 14.81 18.10
C ILE A 239 23.40 14.96 17.35
N GLU A 240 24.37 14.10 17.66
CA GLU A 240 25.72 14.16 17.08
C GLU A 240 25.71 14.00 15.56
N THR A 241 24.82 13.11 15.06
CA THR A 241 24.73 12.77 13.66
C THR A 241 23.76 13.65 12.85
N LYS A 242 23.28 14.79 13.39
CA LYS A 242 22.23 15.59 12.76
C LYS A 242 22.57 16.04 11.33
N GLU A 243 23.83 16.34 11.05
CA GLU A 243 24.28 16.80 9.71
C GLU A 243 24.18 15.69 8.64
N GLN A 244 24.08 14.43 9.04
CA GLN A 244 23.88 13.30 8.13
C GLN A 244 22.40 13.15 7.71
N TRP A 245 21.47 13.75 8.45
CA TRP A 245 20.04 13.66 8.22
C TRP A 245 19.53 14.93 7.52
N LYS A 246 19.42 14.88 6.22
CA LYS A 246 19.03 16.04 5.40
C LYS A 246 17.75 16.67 5.90
N GLU A 247 17.80 18.00 6.17
CA GLU A 247 16.66 18.80 6.66
C GLU A 247 16.01 18.29 7.95
N ILE A 248 16.71 17.58 8.83
CA ILE A 248 16.15 17.20 10.14
C ILE A 248 15.79 18.44 10.95
N LYS A 249 14.54 18.53 11.44
CA LYS A 249 14.03 19.68 12.22
C LYS A 249 13.49 19.28 13.59
N SER A 250 13.10 18.04 13.77
CA SER A 250 12.54 17.59 15.05
C SER A 250 12.82 16.13 15.33
N ILE A 251 12.92 15.83 16.62
CA ILE A 251 12.86 14.48 17.18
C ILE A 251 11.56 14.33 17.97
N ILE A 252 10.94 13.16 17.88
CA ILE A 252 9.63 12.91 18.45
C ILE A 252 9.68 11.66 19.33
N GLN A 253 9.06 11.72 20.50
CA GLN A 253 8.81 10.59 21.39
C GLN A 253 7.31 10.33 21.45
N ILE A 254 6.92 9.06 21.24
CA ILE A 254 5.56 8.57 21.45
C ILE A 254 5.59 7.55 22.59
N GLU A 255 4.96 7.91 23.70
CA GLU A 255 4.70 7.00 24.82
C GLU A 255 3.27 6.48 24.69
N SER A 256 3.11 5.16 24.65
CA SER A 256 1.81 4.51 24.57
C SER A 256 1.60 3.61 25.76
N LYS A 257 0.48 3.79 26.45
CA LYS A 257 0.03 2.96 27.55
C LYS A 257 -1.28 2.29 27.17
N ARG A 258 -1.30 0.96 27.15
CA ARG A 258 -2.45 0.16 26.74
C ARG A 258 -2.88 -0.72 27.88
N THR A 259 -4.18 -0.68 28.20
CA THR A 259 -4.80 -1.60 29.16
C THR A 259 -5.72 -2.55 28.40
N ILE A 260 -5.40 -3.85 28.42
CA ILE A 260 -6.19 -4.91 27.79
C ILE A 260 -6.46 -5.96 28.86
N ALA A 261 -7.73 -6.23 29.13
CA ALA A 261 -8.18 -7.20 30.16
C ALA A 261 -7.48 -7.00 31.52
N GLY A 262 -7.27 -5.73 31.92
CA GLY A 262 -6.62 -5.36 33.19
C GLY A 262 -5.08 -5.42 33.20
N GLN A 263 -4.45 -5.85 32.10
CA GLN A 263 -3.00 -5.81 31.96
C GLN A 263 -2.53 -4.53 31.27
N GLU A 264 -1.56 -3.87 31.87
CA GLU A 264 -0.95 -2.66 31.32
C GLU A 264 0.30 -3.02 30.52
N GLN A 265 0.39 -2.42 29.33
CA GLN A 265 1.58 -2.49 28.46
C GLN A 265 2.02 -1.07 28.15
N GLU A 266 3.27 -0.76 28.43
CA GLU A 266 3.85 0.53 28.07
C GLU A 266 4.88 0.34 26.96
N GLN A 267 4.91 1.28 26.01
CA GLN A 267 5.85 1.28 24.91
C GLN A 267 6.25 2.71 24.56
N THR A 268 7.55 2.93 24.43
CA THR A 268 8.11 4.20 23.92
C THR A 268 8.69 3.97 22.53
N ARG A 269 8.39 4.87 21.60
CA ARG A 269 8.90 4.89 20.24
C ARG A 269 9.47 6.25 19.90
N TYR A 270 10.54 6.28 19.11
CA TYR A 270 11.22 7.49 18.70
C TYR A 270 11.14 7.65 17.18
N TYR A 271 11.12 8.92 16.76
CA TYR A 271 11.06 9.30 15.35
C TYR A 271 11.93 10.52 15.10
N ILE A 272 12.40 10.65 13.87
CA ILE A 272 12.99 11.88 13.32
C ILE A 272 12.11 12.41 12.20
N SER A 273 12.15 13.74 12.01
CA SER A 273 11.36 14.38 10.96
C SER A 273 11.99 15.64 10.41
N SER A 274 11.77 15.90 9.11
CA SER A 274 12.04 17.18 8.46
C SER A 274 10.97 18.25 8.76
N LEU A 275 9.88 17.87 9.45
CA LEU A 275 8.78 18.76 9.77
C LEU A 275 8.99 19.48 11.11
N ASN A 276 8.44 20.69 11.21
CA ASN A 276 8.32 21.46 12.44
C ASN A 276 6.83 21.73 12.70
N LYS A 277 6.11 20.70 13.15
CA LYS A 277 4.67 20.73 13.43
C LYS A 277 4.38 20.63 14.92
N SER A 278 3.12 20.82 15.32
CA SER A 278 2.67 20.62 16.70
C SER A 278 2.71 19.14 17.10
N ALA A 279 2.74 18.86 18.41
CA ALA A 279 2.70 17.49 18.93
C ALA A 279 1.41 16.75 18.54
N GLU A 280 0.28 17.44 18.45
CA GLU A 280 -0.99 16.92 18.00
C GLU A 280 -0.93 16.49 16.53
N GLU A 281 -0.42 17.37 15.64
CA GLU A 281 -0.25 17.04 14.22
C GLU A 281 0.69 15.85 14.02
N MET A 282 1.83 15.82 14.74
CA MET A 282 2.80 14.73 14.63
C MET A 282 2.23 13.41 15.18
N ASN A 283 1.49 13.44 16.29
CA ASN A 283 0.78 12.25 16.79
C ASN A 283 -0.19 11.70 15.74
N THR A 284 -0.94 12.57 15.10
CA THR A 284 -1.90 12.21 14.05
C THR A 284 -1.20 11.59 12.83
N LEU A 285 -0.12 12.20 12.35
CA LEU A 285 0.67 11.71 11.21
C LEU A 285 1.32 10.35 11.52
N ILE A 286 1.97 10.21 12.68
CA ILE A 286 2.60 8.94 13.11
C ILE A 286 1.55 7.84 13.25
N ARG A 287 0.38 8.17 13.79
CA ARG A 287 -0.73 7.22 13.87
C ARG A 287 -1.26 6.81 12.49
N SER A 288 -1.29 7.76 11.57
CA SER A 288 -1.76 7.51 10.19
C SER A 288 -0.84 6.57 9.41
N HIS A 289 0.43 6.44 9.78
CA HIS A 289 1.32 5.42 9.19
C HIS A 289 0.74 4.00 9.34
N TRP A 290 0.10 3.68 10.49
CA TRP A 290 -0.52 2.38 10.70
C TRP A 290 -1.76 2.11 9.83
N ASN A 291 -2.21 3.12 9.08
CA ASN A 291 -3.30 2.93 8.12
C ASN A 291 -2.89 2.01 6.95
N VAL A 292 -1.60 1.88 6.64
CA VAL A 292 -1.14 0.91 5.64
C VAL A 292 -1.44 -0.52 6.10
N GLU A 293 -1.21 -0.84 7.38
CA GLU A 293 -1.55 -2.15 7.93
C GLU A 293 -3.07 -2.35 8.03
N ASN A 294 -3.79 -1.37 8.60
CA ASN A 294 -5.21 -1.49 8.93
C ASN A 294 -6.14 -1.31 7.72
N ASN A 295 -5.79 -0.47 6.76
CA ASN A 295 -6.64 -0.14 5.61
C ASN A 295 -6.17 -0.75 4.29
N LEU A 296 -4.90 -1.20 4.19
CA LEU A 296 -4.43 -1.88 2.99
C LEU A 296 -4.17 -3.36 3.27
N HIS A 297 -3.24 -3.70 4.16
CA HIS A 297 -2.82 -5.09 4.37
C HIS A 297 -3.98 -5.94 4.91
N TRP A 298 -4.72 -5.44 5.89
CA TRP A 298 -5.90 -6.12 6.43
C TRP A 298 -6.98 -6.33 5.36
N ILE A 299 -7.26 -5.30 4.50
CA ILE A 299 -8.21 -5.41 3.40
C ILE A 299 -7.77 -6.48 2.40
N LEU A 300 -6.49 -6.49 2.01
CA LEU A 300 -5.94 -7.51 1.11
C LEU A 300 -6.12 -8.92 1.67
N ASP A 301 -5.95 -9.12 2.98
CA ASP A 301 -6.08 -10.44 3.59
C ASP A 301 -7.53 -10.85 3.81
N VAL A 302 -8.38 -9.95 4.27
CA VAL A 302 -9.77 -10.28 4.65
C VAL A 302 -10.71 -10.23 3.43
N ASN A 303 -10.60 -9.20 2.59
CA ASN A 303 -11.53 -9.00 1.47
C ASN A 303 -11.05 -9.65 0.17
N PHE A 304 -9.74 -9.82 -0.02
CA PHE A 304 -9.16 -10.38 -1.25
C PHE A 304 -8.48 -11.74 -1.04
N ASP A 305 -8.40 -12.25 0.20
CA ASP A 305 -7.73 -13.51 0.56
C ASP A 305 -6.30 -13.62 0.00
N GLU A 306 -5.56 -12.49 -0.03
CA GLU A 306 -4.22 -12.46 -0.64
C GLU A 306 -3.29 -13.48 -0.02
N ASP A 307 -3.31 -13.62 1.32
CA ASP A 307 -2.51 -14.60 2.06
C ASP A 307 -2.89 -16.07 1.77
N LYS A 308 -4.09 -16.31 1.24
CA LYS A 308 -4.56 -17.67 0.87
C LYS A 308 -4.37 -17.96 -0.61
N SER A 309 -4.00 -16.97 -1.43
CA SER A 309 -3.85 -17.10 -2.88
C SER A 309 -2.75 -18.06 -3.25
N ARG A 310 -3.09 -19.05 -4.11
CA ARG A 310 -2.16 -20.05 -4.65
C ARG A 310 -1.80 -19.80 -6.11
N LYS A 311 -1.90 -18.58 -6.58
CA LYS A 311 -1.49 -18.20 -7.93
C LYS A 311 0.04 -18.18 -8.00
N ARG A 312 0.65 -19.21 -8.60
CA ARG A 312 2.11 -19.45 -8.53
C ARG A 312 2.80 -19.43 -9.90
N LYS A 313 2.07 -19.74 -10.98
CA LYS A 313 2.60 -19.87 -12.34
C LYS A 313 3.15 -18.54 -12.85
N GLY A 314 4.41 -18.52 -13.29
CA GLY A 314 5.05 -17.34 -13.86
C GLY A 314 4.88 -16.10 -12.99
N TYR A 315 4.33 -15.04 -13.59
CA TYR A 315 4.08 -13.75 -12.93
C TYR A 315 2.69 -13.61 -12.32
N THR A 316 1.85 -14.69 -12.27
CA THR A 316 0.46 -14.59 -11.80
C THR A 316 0.30 -13.99 -10.42
N ALA A 317 1.17 -14.33 -9.46
CA ALA A 317 1.09 -13.81 -8.09
C ALA A 317 1.25 -12.29 -8.06
N GLU A 318 2.27 -11.77 -8.73
CA GLU A 318 2.61 -10.35 -8.77
C GLU A 318 1.55 -9.54 -9.54
N ASN A 319 1.15 -10.02 -10.71
CA ASN A 319 0.14 -9.36 -11.54
C ASN A 319 -1.25 -9.37 -10.89
N PHE A 320 -1.63 -10.46 -10.22
CA PHE A 320 -2.92 -10.52 -9.52
C PHE A 320 -2.92 -9.66 -8.24
N ALA A 321 -1.79 -9.58 -7.52
CA ALA A 321 -1.63 -8.65 -6.40
C ALA A 321 -1.79 -7.20 -6.86
N LEU A 322 -1.30 -6.83 -8.05
CA LEU A 322 -1.51 -5.52 -8.63
C LEU A 322 -2.98 -5.30 -9.01
N THR A 323 -3.64 -6.29 -9.60
CA THR A 323 -5.08 -6.24 -9.91
C THR A 323 -5.92 -6.01 -8.65
N ASN A 324 -5.61 -6.68 -7.53
CA ASN A 324 -6.27 -6.42 -6.25
C ASN A 324 -6.16 -4.94 -5.83
N LYS A 325 -4.99 -4.33 -6.02
CA LYS A 325 -4.74 -2.92 -5.68
C LYS A 325 -5.48 -1.96 -6.62
N ILE A 326 -5.57 -2.29 -7.89
CA ILE A 326 -6.43 -1.58 -8.86
C ILE A 326 -7.87 -1.57 -8.34
N VAL A 327 -8.40 -2.73 -7.96
CA VAL A 327 -9.76 -2.86 -7.44
C VAL A 327 -9.96 -2.12 -6.12
N ILE A 328 -8.99 -2.15 -5.21
CA ILE A 328 -9.04 -1.36 -3.98
C ILE A 328 -9.15 0.13 -4.29
N ASN A 329 -8.34 0.63 -5.22
CA ASN A 329 -8.37 2.03 -5.62
C ASN A 329 -9.71 2.42 -6.25
N LEU A 330 -10.27 1.61 -7.14
CA LEU A 330 -11.59 1.83 -7.75
C LEU A 330 -12.68 1.89 -6.68
N LEU A 331 -12.74 0.90 -5.78
CA LEU A 331 -13.73 0.85 -4.71
C LEU A 331 -13.57 1.98 -3.69
N ASN A 332 -12.36 2.47 -3.44
CA ASN A 332 -12.14 3.62 -2.57
C ASN A 332 -12.51 4.96 -3.24
N LYS A 333 -12.39 5.05 -4.57
CA LYS A 333 -12.83 6.21 -5.35
C LYS A 333 -14.35 6.30 -5.46
N GLU A 334 -15.05 5.19 -5.40
CA GLU A 334 -16.50 5.17 -5.35
C GLU A 334 -16.97 5.78 -4.00
N GLN A 335 -17.57 6.98 -4.05
CA GLN A 335 -17.98 7.77 -2.88
C GLN A 335 -19.50 7.95 -2.80
N SER A 336 -20.28 7.37 -3.73
CA SER A 336 -21.74 7.49 -3.73
C SER A 336 -22.36 6.89 -2.46
N SER A 337 -21.63 6.03 -1.75
CA SER A 337 -22.09 5.39 -0.52
C SER A 337 -20.97 5.28 0.53
N LYS A 338 -21.34 5.40 1.82
CA LYS A 338 -20.45 5.17 2.96
C LYS A 338 -20.35 3.68 3.34
N LEU A 339 -20.39 2.78 2.35
CA LEU A 339 -20.33 1.35 2.57
C LEU A 339 -18.90 0.87 2.90
N SER A 340 -18.80 -0.20 3.67
CA SER A 340 -17.53 -0.91 3.87
C SER A 340 -17.06 -1.59 2.56
N MET A 341 -15.79 -1.94 2.47
CA MET A 341 -15.22 -2.64 1.32
C MET A 341 -16.03 -3.92 0.97
N THR A 342 -16.39 -4.70 1.97
CA THR A 342 -17.21 -5.91 1.80
C THR A 342 -18.59 -5.58 1.19
N HIS A 343 -19.26 -4.54 1.69
CA HIS A 343 -20.58 -4.15 1.18
C HIS A 343 -20.49 -3.54 -0.24
N LYS A 344 -19.44 -2.80 -0.55
CA LYS A 344 -19.21 -2.29 -1.92
C LYS A 344 -19.06 -3.45 -2.91
N LYS A 345 -18.26 -4.47 -2.57
CA LYS A 345 -18.11 -5.68 -3.39
C LYS A 345 -19.42 -6.44 -3.54
N LEU A 346 -20.18 -6.57 -2.46
CA LEU A 346 -21.49 -7.23 -2.49
C LEU A 346 -22.47 -6.47 -3.37
N ARG A 347 -22.55 -5.14 -3.23
CA ARG A 347 -23.40 -4.28 -4.08
C ARG A 347 -23.04 -4.44 -5.56
N ALA A 348 -21.75 -4.38 -5.90
CA ALA A 348 -21.27 -4.56 -7.26
C ALA A 348 -21.65 -5.92 -7.85
N ASN A 349 -21.69 -6.99 -7.03
CA ASN A 349 -22.11 -8.33 -7.49
C ASN A 349 -23.62 -8.42 -7.77
N TYR A 350 -24.44 -7.70 -7.01
CA TYR A 350 -25.90 -7.67 -7.23
C TYR A 350 -26.35 -6.68 -8.30
N ASP A 351 -25.63 -5.59 -8.44
CA ASP A 351 -25.95 -4.46 -9.33
C ASP A 351 -24.71 -4.13 -10.20
N LEU A 352 -24.59 -4.84 -11.32
CA LEU A 352 -23.48 -4.65 -12.26
C LEU A 352 -23.55 -3.31 -12.98
N GLU A 353 -24.72 -2.67 -13.09
CA GLU A 353 -24.87 -1.36 -13.71
C GLU A 353 -24.12 -0.30 -12.88
N SER A 354 -24.04 -0.47 -11.57
CA SER A 354 -23.27 0.41 -10.69
C SER A 354 -21.75 0.41 -10.94
N ILE A 355 -21.23 -0.56 -11.71
CA ILE A 355 -19.80 -0.63 -12.06
C ILE A 355 -19.51 0.18 -13.32
N ALA A 356 -20.51 0.35 -14.20
CA ALA A 356 -20.36 1.05 -15.47
C ALA A 356 -20.41 2.59 -15.33
N SER A 357 -20.93 3.09 -14.21
CA SER A 357 -21.01 4.52 -13.85
C SER A 357 -19.74 5.00 -13.15
#